data_00d2bc8abe1116cb145745750fcf367d
#
_entry.id   00d2bc8abe1116cb145745750fcf367d
#
_cell.length_a   1.000
_cell.length_b   1.000
_cell.length_c   1.000
_cell.angle_alpha   90.00
_cell.angle_beta   90.00
_cell.angle_gamma   90.00
#
_symmetry.space_group_name_H-M   'P 1'
#
loop_
_entity.id
_entity.type
_entity.pdbx_description
1 polymer ?
#
loop_
_entity_poly.entity_id
_entity_poly.type
_entity_poly.pdbx_seq_one_letter_code
_entity_poly.pdbx_strand_id
1 'polypeptide(L)'
;MNFKGGKALVVDPTVSPTRIDSVPLTNYFVAISPDRQWIAYANQGAKGVILQPWPSMDRKYQVDPAGSEMRWRSNRELVYNTNREGAASIMRVMIDPSSTTPVGKPELLFTDPRFAETPGWSHAVMPNGDIIYLQKPAETLGYYVRVVPNWVAAMKRAVTQANK
;
A
#
# COMPACT_ATOMS: atom_id res chain seq x y z
N MET A 1 -5.03 -21.09 8.33
CA MET A 1 -6.48 -20.97 8.13
C MET A 1 -6.73 -20.72 6.65
N ASN A 2 -7.30 -21.68 5.91
CA ASN A 2 -7.53 -21.56 4.47
C ASN A 2 -8.91 -20.92 4.24
N PHE A 3 -8.98 -19.66 3.91
CA PHE A 3 -10.20 -19.02 3.42
C PHE A 3 -10.47 -19.45 1.97
N LYS A 4 -11.03 -20.62 1.77
CA LYS A 4 -11.56 -21.04 0.46
C LYS A 4 -12.88 -20.30 0.22
N GLY A 5 -12.95 -19.48 -0.84
CA GLY A 5 -14.19 -18.93 -1.38
C GLY A 5 -14.65 -17.58 -0.78
N GLY A 6 -13.78 -16.84 -0.09
CA GLY A 6 -14.08 -15.47 0.32
C GLY A 6 -14.21 -14.52 -0.89
N LYS A 7 -15.09 -13.51 -0.78
CA LYS A 7 -15.20 -12.40 -1.72
C LYS A 7 -14.95 -11.11 -0.97
N ALA A 8 -14.24 -10.16 -1.57
CA ALA A 8 -14.22 -8.80 -1.06
C ALA A 8 -15.55 -8.11 -1.43
N LEU A 9 -16.13 -7.38 -0.49
CA LEU A 9 -17.35 -6.60 -0.72
C LEU A 9 -17.00 -5.12 -0.65
N VAL A 10 -17.46 -4.37 -1.65
CA VAL A 10 -17.39 -2.91 -1.64
C VAL A 10 -18.78 -2.41 -1.26
N VAL A 11 -18.86 -1.70 -0.14
CA VAL A 11 -20.11 -1.16 0.40
C VAL A 11 -20.09 0.35 0.25
N ASP A 12 -21.11 0.90 -0.38
CA ASP A 12 -21.34 2.35 -0.40
C ASP A 12 -22.51 2.70 0.53
N PRO A 13 -22.22 3.16 1.76
CA PRO A 13 -23.26 3.50 2.72
C PRO A 13 -23.92 4.86 2.46
N THR A 14 -23.41 5.63 1.49
CA THR A 14 -23.89 6.99 1.20
C THR A 14 -25.11 7.00 0.29
N VAL A 15 -25.42 5.88 -0.35
CA VAL A 15 -26.61 5.71 -1.23
C VAL A 15 -27.68 4.88 -0.55
N SER A 16 -28.95 5.17 -0.85
CA SER A 16 -30.10 4.40 -0.32
C SER A 16 -30.91 3.82 -1.49
N PRO A 17 -31.10 2.47 -1.54
CA PRO A 17 -30.54 1.46 -0.65
C PRO A 17 -29.03 1.35 -0.77
N THR A 18 -28.36 0.91 0.30
CA THR A 18 -26.92 0.73 0.33
C THR A 18 -26.46 -0.16 -0.84
N ARG A 19 -25.54 0.36 -1.64
CA ARG A 19 -24.97 -0.39 -2.76
C ARG A 19 -23.88 -1.32 -2.24
N ILE A 20 -23.96 -2.59 -2.66
CA ILE A 20 -22.96 -3.61 -2.34
C ILE A 20 -22.50 -4.25 -3.65
N ASP A 21 -21.23 -4.06 -3.99
CA ASP A 21 -20.58 -4.71 -5.13
C ASP A 21 -19.65 -5.82 -4.64
N SER A 22 -19.67 -6.97 -5.28
CA SER A 22 -18.75 -8.07 -4.97
C SER A 22 -17.54 -8.03 -5.89
N VAL A 23 -16.35 -8.16 -5.30
CA VAL A 23 -15.10 -8.27 -6.04
C VAL A 23 -14.65 -9.73 -6.00
N PRO A 24 -14.39 -10.38 -7.14
CA PRO A 24 -13.97 -11.79 -7.18
C PRO A 24 -12.50 -11.95 -6.79
N LEU A 25 -12.13 -11.43 -5.62
CA LEU A 25 -10.79 -11.46 -5.07
C LEU A 25 -10.78 -12.24 -3.77
N THR A 26 -9.92 -13.23 -3.68
CA THR A 26 -9.63 -14.00 -2.45
C THR A 26 -8.34 -13.51 -1.80
N ASN A 27 -8.21 -12.20 -1.62
CA ASN A 27 -6.93 -11.57 -1.25
C ASN A 27 -6.98 -11.00 0.16
N TYR A 28 -5.82 -10.97 0.84
CA TYR A 28 -5.72 -10.40 2.19
C TYR A 28 -5.74 -8.88 2.21
N PHE A 29 -5.16 -8.25 1.19
CA PHE A 29 -5.03 -6.81 1.12
C PHE A 29 -5.71 -6.30 -0.15
N VAL A 30 -6.70 -5.44 0.03
CA VAL A 30 -7.44 -4.79 -1.05
C VAL A 30 -7.59 -3.32 -0.69
N ALA A 31 -7.33 -2.43 -1.63
CA ALA A 31 -7.49 -1.00 -1.47
C ALA A 31 -8.08 -0.38 -2.75
N ILE A 32 -9.18 0.35 -2.62
CA ILE A 32 -9.78 1.13 -3.71
C ILE A 32 -9.28 2.57 -3.62
N SER A 33 -8.95 3.18 -4.77
CA SER A 33 -8.54 4.59 -4.82
C SER A 33 -9.66 5.50 -4.32
N PRO A 34 -9.35 6.68 -3.74
CA PRO A 34 -10.36 7.59 -3.22
C PRO A 34 -11.39 8.03 -4.26
N ASP A 35 -10.99 8.17 -5.54
CA ASP A 35 -11.87 8.47 -6.68
C ASP A 35 -12.63 7.25 -7.23
N ARG A 36 -12.41 6.08 -6.64
CA ARG A 36 -13.02 4.79 -7.05
C ARG A 36 -12.76 4.40 -8.50
N GLN A 37 -11.65 4.83 -9.09
CA GLN A 37 -11.28 4.45 -10.46
C GLN A 37 -10.34 3.26 -10.51
N TRP A 38 -9.69 2.92 -9.40
CA TRP A 38 -8.69 1.87 -9.33
C TRP A 38 -8.87 0.97 -8.09
N ILE A 39 -8.55 -0.30 -8.27
CA ILE A 39 -8.42 -1.26 -7.19
C ILE A 39 -7.00 -1.83 -7.19
N ALA A 40 -6.35 -1.77 -6.04
CA ALA A 40 -5.06 -2.41 -5.79
C ALA A 40 -5.26 -3.60 -4.85
N TYR A 41 -4.56 -4.69 -5.10
CA TYR A 41 -4.64 -5.88 -4.25
C TYR A 41 -3.35 -6.69 -4.29
N ALA A 42 -3.08 -7.44 -3.22
CA ALA A 42 -2.03 -8.43 -3.17
C ALA A 42 -2.63 -9.83 -3.15
N ASN A 43 -2.20 -10.67 -4.08
CA ASN A 43 -2.75 -12.00 -4.24
C ASN A 43 -2.10 -12.99 -3.26
N GLN A 44 -2.93 -13.77 -2.55
CA GLN A 44 -2.46 -14.85 -1.71
C GLN A 44 -1.90 -15.99 -2.59
N GLY A 45 -0.59 -16.20 -2.53
CA GLY A 45 0.09 -17.24 -3.32
C GLY A 45 0.78 -16.75 -4.60
N ALA A 46 0.33 -15.65 -5.21
CA ALA A 46 1.13 -14.89 -6.18
C ALA A 46 1.63 -13.64 -5.44
N LYS A 47 2.90 -13.60 -5.10
CA LYS A 47 3.51 -12.44 -4.45
C LYS A 47 3.36 -11.21 -5.34
N GLY A 48 2.98 -10.10 -4.73
CA GLY A 48 3.06 -8.80 -5.38
C GLY A 48 1.77 -8.00 -5.42
N VAL A 49 1.95 -6.72 -5.69
CA VAL A 49 0.88 -5.74 -5.84
C VAL A 49 0.40 -5.72 -7.28
N ILE A 50 -0.89 -5.90 -7.45
CA ILE A 50 -1.62 -5.79 -8.73
C ILE A 50 -2.51 -4.57 -8.68
N LEU A 51 -2.62 -3.85 -9.78
CA LEU A 51 -3.54 -2.74 -10.00
C LEU A 51 -4.49 -3.07 -11.14
N GLN A 52 -5.78 -2.72 -10.98
CA GLN A 52 -6.79 -2.83 -12.04
C GLN A 52 -7.70 -1.60 -12.07
N PRO A 53 -8.23 -1.20 -13.23
CA PRO A 53 -9.33 -0.25 -13.30
C PRO A 53 -10.54 -0.77 -12.51
N TRP A 54 -11.25 0.10 -11.83
CA TRP A 54 -12.47 -0.22 -11.09
C TRP A 54 -13.64 0.58 -11.69
N PRO A 55 -14.81 0.00 -11.88
CA PRO A 55 -15.22 -1.39 -11.59
C PRO A 55 -14.98 -2.39 -12.72
N SER A 56 -14.44 -1.99 -13.88
CA SER A 56 -14.34 -2.85 -15.07
C SER A 56 -13.46 -4.08 -14.88
N MET A 57 -12.34 -3.93 -14.15
CA MET A 57 -11.35 -4.99 -13.90
C MET A 57 -10.87 -5.71 -15.18
N ASP A 58 -10.90 -5.03 -16.31
CA ASP A 58 -10.65 -5.58 -17.65
C ASP A 58 -9.15 -5.74 -17.96
N ARG A 59 -8.29 -5.02 -17.22
CA ARG A 59 -6.83 -5.03 -17.40
C ARG A 59 -6.12 -5.19 -16.05
N LYS A 60 -5.00 -5.92 -16.07
CA LYS A 60 -4.12 -6.12 -14.89
C LYS A 60 -2.76 -5.49 -15.13
N TYR A 61 -2.32 -4.72 -14.14
CA TYR A 61 -0.99 -4.13 -14.14
C TYR A 61 -0.23 -4.63 -12.92
N GLN A 62 0.93 -5.25 -13.16
CA GLN A 62 1.85 -5.63 -12.08
C GLN A 62 2.57 -4.36 -11.61
N VAL A 63 2.38 -4.00 -10.34
CA VAL A 63 3.08 -2.88 -9.72
C VAL A 63 4.45 -3.32 -9.19
N ASP A 64 4.45 -4.34 -8.33
CA ASP A 64 5.67 -4.89 -7.73
C ASP A 64 5.47 -6.37 -7.39
N PRO A 65 6.32 -7.29 -7.90
CA PRO A 65 6.18 -8.72 -7.62
C PRO A 65 6.50 -9.12 -6.17
N ALA A 66 7.14 -8.23 -5.39
CA ALA A 66 7.49 -8.48 -4.00
C ALA A 66 6.70 -7.61 -3.01
N GLY A 67 5.84 -6.71 -3.51
CA GLY A 67 5.09 -5.76 -2.69
C GLY A 67 3.86 -6.38 -2.01
N SER A 68 3.44 -5.76 -0.92
CA SER A 68 2.21 -6.09 -0.17
C SER A 68 1.66 -4.87 0.56
N GLU A 69 0.54 -5.03 1.27
CA GLU A 69 -0.05 -4.03 2.19
C GLU A 69 -0.19 -2.62 1.59
N MET A 70 -0.83 -2.51 0.43
CA MET A 70 -0.96 -1.25 -0.27
C MET A 70 -1.97 -0.29 0.38
N ARG A 71 -1.69 1.02 0.30
CA ARG A 71 -2.55 2.14 0.71
C ARG A 71 -2.54 3.22 -0.33
N TRP A 72 -3.69 3.80 -0.60
CA TRP A 72 -3.78 5.01 -1.42
C TRP A 72 -3.45 6.24 -0.57
N ARG A 73 -2.52 7.05 -1.05
CA ARG A 73 -2.18 8.34 -0.48
C ARG A 73 -2.92 9.48 -1.17
N SER A 74 -3.29 9.27 -2.41
CA SER A 74 -4.14 10.14 -3.22
C SER A 74 -4.83 9.32 -4.32
N ASN A 75 -5.59 9.97 -5.20
CA ASN A 75 -6.15 9.32 -6.40
C ASN A 75 -5.08 8.79 -7.36
N ARG A 76 -3.83 9.24 -7.20
CA ARG A 76 -2.73 8.98 -8.13
C ARG A 76 -1.50 8.36 -7.47
N GLU A 77 -1.48 8.23 -6.19
CA GLU A 77 -0.32 7.73 -5.46
C GLU A 77 -0.70 6.52 -4.62
N LEU A 78 -0.09 5.38 -4.93
CA LEU A 78 -0.19 4.15 -4.18
C LEU A 78 1.11 3.92 -3.40
N VAL A 79 0.98 3.69 -2.10
CA VAL A 79 2.08 3.36 -1.19
C VAL A 79 1.94 1.90 -0.79
N TYR A 80 3.03 1.16 -0.70
CA TYR A 80 3.03 -0.25 -0.31
C TYR A 80 4.36 -0.62 0.36
N ASN A 81 4.35 -1.71 1.13
CA ASN A 81 5.59 -2.26 1.63
C ASN A 81 6.17 -3.32 0.67
N THR A 82 7.46 -3.50 0.75
CA THR A 82 8.18 -4.59 0.09
C THR A 82 9.33 -5.05 0.96
N ASN A 83 9.71 -6.31 0.86
CA ASN A 83 10.91 -6.82 1.49
C ASN A 83 11.89 -7.22 0.39
N ARG A 84 12.88 -6.38 0.18
CA ARG A 84 13.97 -6.62 -0.76
C ARG A 84 15.27 -6.74 0.03
N GLU A 85 16.06 -7.75 -0.29
CA GLU A 85 17.39 -7.96 0.31
C GLU A 85 17.37 -8.04 1.85
N GLY A 86 16.24 -8.53 2.42
CA GLY A 86 16.09 -8.67 3.87
C GLY A 86 15.73 -7.39 4.63
N ALA A 87 15.56 -6.27 3.93
CA ALA A 87 15.14 -5.00 4.53
C ALA A 87 13.72 -4.63 4.10
N ALA A 88 12.85 -4.43 5.09
CA ALA A 88 11.51 -3.93 4.84
C ALA A 88 11.55 -2.45 4.45
N SER A 89 10.89 -2.12 3.36
CA SER A 89 10.91 -0.80 2.74
C SER A 89 9.51 -0.34 2.40
N ILE A 90 9.25 0.95 2.49
CA ILE A 90 8.04 1.57 1.98
C ILE A 90 8.34 2.18 0.61
N MET A 91 7.55 1.76 -0.35
CA MET A 91 7.62 2.19 -1.74
C MET A 91 6.41 3.05 -2.09
N ARG A 92 6.55 3.86 -3.13
CA ARG A 92 5.41 4.50 -3.80
C ARG A 92 5.43 4.22 -5.29
N VAL A 93 4.26 4.32 -5.90
CA VAL A 93 4.12 4.35 -7.35
C VAL A 93 3.07 5.39 -7.73
N MET A 94 3.36 6.16 -8.77
CA MET A 94 2.41 7.10 -9.36
C MET A 94 1.56 6.40 -10.41
N ILE A 95 0.28 6.75 -10.46
CA ILE A 95 -0.70 6.22 -11.41
C ILE A 95 -1.16 7.36 -12.32
N ASP A 96 -0.96 7.20 -13.61
CA ASP A 96 -1.45 8.12 -14.64
C ASP A 96 -2.50 7.44 -15.52
N PRO A 97 -3.81 7.66 -15.26
CA PRO A 97 -4.88 7.03 -16.03
C PRO A 97 -4.94 7.50 -17.50
N SER A 98 -4.30 8.59 -17.85
CA SER A 98 -4.26 9.09 -19.23
C SER A 98 -3.22 8.36 -20.08
N SER A 99 -2.28 7.65 -19.43
CA SER A 99 -1.22 6.91 -20.11
C SER A 99 -1.69 5.52 -20.56
N THR A 100 -1.15 5.05 -21.67
CA THR A 100 -1.28 3.65 -22.12
C THR A 100 -0.60 2.67 -21.16
N THR A 101 0.40 3.16 -20.40
CA THR A 101 1.08 2.45 -19.32
C THR A 101 0.85 3.21 -18.01
N PRO A 102 -0.32 3.03 -17.35
CA PRO A 102 -0.73 3.90 -16.25
C PRO A 102 0.11 3.75 -14.98
N VAL A 103 0.85 2.66 -14.83
CA VAL A 103 1.69 2.40 -13.66
C VAL A 103 3.08 2.96 -13.90
N GLY A 104 3.45 3.95 -13.10
CA GLY A 104 4.78 4.54 -13.11
C GLY A 104 5.86 3.60 -12.55
N LYS A 105 7.10 4.07 -12.55
CA LYS A 105 8.20 3.33 -11.92
C LYS A 105 8.06 3.41 -10.40
N PRO A 106 8.15 2.27 -9.67
CA PRO A 106 8.22 2.29 -8.22
C PRO A 106 9.43 3.05 -7.68
N GLU A 107 9.20 3.87 -6.67
CA GLU A 107 10.21 4.68 -6.01
C GLU A 107 10.28 4.34 -4.52
N LEU A 108 11.49 4.27 -3.98
CA LEU A 108 11.71 4.08 -2.54
C LEU A 108 11.36 5.36 -1.79
N LEU A 109 10.50 5.26 -0.79
CA LEU A 109 10.26 6.35 0.15
C LEU A 109 11.23 6.29 1.33
N PHE A 110 11.31 5.15 1.99
CA PHE A 110 12.28 4.91 3.04
C PHE A 110 12.44 3.42 3.35
N THR A 111 13.54 3.08 4.01
CA THR A 111 13.84 1.78 4.59
C THR A 111 14.10 1.96 6.09
N ASP A 112 13.56 1.07 6.92
CA ASP A 112 13.92 0.96 8.34
C ASP A 112 14.21 -0.50 8.66
N PRO A 113 15.46 -0.85 9.08
CA PRO A 113 15.80 -2.22 9.47
C PRO A 113 14.93 -2.78 10.60
N ARG A 114 14.31 -1.89 11.38
CA ARG A 114 13.41 -2.26 12.47
C ARG A 114 11.94 -2.29 12.06
N PHE A 115 11.62 -2.06 10.79
CA PHE A 115 10.24 -2.18 10.32
C PHE A 115 9.68 -3.56 10.69
N ALA A 116 8.55 -3.57 11.39
CA ALA A 116 7.90 -4.79 11.83
C ALA A 116 6.88 -5.23 10.79
N GLU A 117 7.23 -6.21 9.97
CA GLU A 117 6.23 -6.93 9.18
C GLU A 117 5.41 -7.81 10.14
N THR A 118 4.11 -7.54 10.21
CA THR A 118 3.17 -8.31 11.03
C THR A 118 2.15 -9.01 10.15
N PRO A 119 1.55 -10.12 10.59
CA PRO A 119 0.37 -10.67 9.94
C PRO A 119 -0.78 -9.65 10.02
N GLY A 120 -1.00 -8.87 8.99
CA GLY A 120 -1.98 -7.80 8.95
C GLY A 120 -1.39 -6.51 8.38
N TRP A 121 -1.81 -5.38 8.93
CA TRP A 121 -1.35 -4.09 8.44
C TRP A 121 -0.21 -3.56 9.30
N SER A 122 0.96 -3.41 8.69
CA SER A 122 2.16 -2.90 9.37
C SER A 122 2.39 -1.41 9.17
N HIS A 123 1.62 -0.77 8.29
CA HIS A 123 1.63 0.68 8.08
C HIS A 123 0.26 1.25 7.73
N ALA A 124 0.11 2.55 7.91
CA ALA A 124 -1.05 3.32 7.49
C ALA A 124 -0.62 4.67 6.89
N VAL A 125 -1.47 5.22 6.01
CA VAL A 125 -1.31 6.57 5.48
C VAL A 125 -2.35 7.47 6.13
N MET A 126 -1.90 8.57 6.72
CA MET A 126 -2.76 9.57 7.37
C MET A 126 -3.36 10.52 6.33
N PRO A 127 -4.48 11.21 6.65
CA PRO A 127 -5.11 12.16 5.72
C PRO A 127 -4.19 13.31 5.26
N ASN A 128 -3.22 13.69 6.08
CA ASN A 128 -2.20 14.70 5.75
C ASN A 128 -1.02 14.13 4.93
N GLY A 129 -1.08 12.84 4.58
CA GLY A 129 -0.05 12.14 3.82
C GLY A 129 1.12 11.60 4.65
N ASP A 130 1.10 11.73 5.97
CA ASP A 130 2.10 11.09 6.84
C ASP A 130 1.92 9.57 6.83
N ILE A 131 3.03 8.85 7.08
CA ILE A 131 3.01 7.40 7.17
C ILE A 131 3.30 6.99 8.61
N ILE A 132 2.38 6.20 9.18
CA ILE A 132 2.57 5.53 10.46
C ILE A 132 2.97 4.09 10.16
N TYR A 133 3.98 3.58 10.83
CA TYR A 133 4.39 2.19 10.68
C TYR A 133 4.81 1.57 12.01
N LEU A 134 4.73 0.24 12.08
CA LEU A 134 5.16 -0.52 13.24
C LEU A 134 6.67 -0.71 13.19
N GLN A 135 7.34 -0.54 14.32
CA GLN A 135 8.77 -0.72 14.45
C GLN A 135 9.06 -1.77 15.52
N LYS A 136 9.95 -2.71 15.22
CA LYS A 136 10.48 -3.64 16.23
C LYS A 136 11.25 -2.83 17.27
N PRO A 137 11.11 -3.16 18.56
CA PRO A 137 11.91 -2.51 19.60
C PRO A 137 13.42 -2.75 19.37
N ALA A 138 14.24 -1.82 19.81
CA ALA A 138 15.69 -1.94 19.69
C ALA A 138 16.25 -3.11 20.52
N GLU A 139 15.59 -3.44 21.63
CA GLU A 139 15.89 -4.59 22.48
C GLU A 139 14.59 -5.11 23.12
N THR A 140 14.26 -6.31 22.82
CA THR A 140 13.43 -7.36 23.49
C THR A 140 12.11 -7.03 24.21
N LEU A 141 11.56 -5.84 24.26
CA LEU A 141 10.34 -5.56 25.02
C LEU A 141 9.27 -4.81 24.21
N GLY A 142 8.46 -5.55 23.43
CA GLY A 142 7.22 -5.06 22.84
C GLY A 142 7.37 -4.31 21.52
N TYR A 143 6.24 -4.13 20.82
CA TYR A 143 6.15 -3.29 19.63
C TYR A 143 5.76 -1.86 20.04
N TYR A 144 6.26 -0.86 19.34
CA TYR A 144 5.80 0.52 19.47
C TYR A 144 5.53 1.13 18.10
N VAL A 145 4.66 2.12 18.08
CA VAL A 145 4.29 2.86 16.88
C VAL A 145 5.15 4.10 16.79
N ARG A 146 5.82 4.28 15.66
CA ARG A 146 6.52 5.52 15.34
C ARG A 146 5.73 6.31 14.31
N VAL A 147 5.38 7.53 14.66
CA VAL A 147 4.78 8.50 13.74
C VAL A 147 5.90 9.34 13.13
N VAL A 148 5.96 9.41 11.81
CA VAL A 148 6.90 10.26 11.08
C VAL A 148 6.11 11.42 10.45
N PRO A 149 5.91 12.53 11.18
CA PRO A 149 5.23 13.69 10.64
C PRO A 149 6.15 14.36 9.60
N ASN A 150 5.55 14.81 8.50
CA ASN A 150 6.24 15.56 7.45
C ASN A 150 7.56 14.90 6.99
N TRP A 151 7.49 13.59 6.67
CA TRP A 151 8.63 12.77 6.28
C TRP A 151 9.45 13.38 5.12
N VAL A 152 8.80 14.14 4.21
CA VAL A 152 9.49 14.83 3.09
C VAL A 152 10.54 15.81 3.61
N ALA A 153 10.22 16.58 4.66
CA ALA A 153 11.17 17.50 5.28
C ALA A 153 12.26 16.76 6.06
N ALA A 154 11.94 15.62 6.67
CA ALA A 154 12.91 14.78 7.36
C ALA A 154 13.89 14.14 6.36
N MET A 155 13.40 13.65 5.22
CA MET A 155 14.24 13.08 4.16
C MET A 155 15.15 14.14 3.52
N LYS A 156 14.64 15.34 3.21
CA LYS A 156 15.47 16.43 2.67
C LYS A 156 16.62 16.78 3.61
N ARG A 157 16.37 16.81 4.93
CA ARG A 157 17.42 17.05 5.94
C ARG A 157 18.45 15.93 5.99
N ALA A 158 18.02 14.65 5.94
CA ALA A 158 18.92 13.50 5.95
C ALA A 158 19.83 13.47 4.73
N VAL A 159 19.31 13.74 3.53
CA VAL A 159 20.09 13.82 2.28
C VAL A 159 21.11 14.97 2.34
N THR A 160 20.72 16.14 2.89
CA THR A 160 21.61 17.28 3.03
C THR A 160 22.73 17.00 4.04
N GLN A 161 22.50 16.19 5.07
CA GLN A 161 23.53 15.81 6.05
C GLN A 161 24.47 14.71 5.52
N ALA A 162 24.00 13.81 4.68
CA ALA A 162 24.82 12.75 4.09
C ALA A 162 25.80 13.27 3.02
N ASN A 163 25.55 14.47 2.48
CA ASN A 163 26.39 15.11 1.45
C ASN A 163 27.37 16.16 2.03
N LYS A 164 27.57 16.18 3.35
CA LYS A 164 28.62 16.94 4.05
C LYS A 164 29.68 16.01 4.62
#